data_7672e7589afa34ed9394ca23a3aa3cfe
#
_entry.id   7672e7589afa34ed9394ca23a3aa3cfe
#
_cell.length_a   1.000
_cell.length_b   1.000
_cell.length_c   1.000
_cell.angle_alpha   90.00
_cell.angle_beta   90.00
_cell.angle_gamma   90.00
#
_symmetry.space_group_name_H-M   'P 1'
#
loop_
_entity.id
_entity.type
_entity.pdbx_description
1 polymer ?
#
loop_
_entity_poly.entity_id
_entity_poly.type
_entity_poly.pdbx_seq_one_letter_code
_entity_poly.pdbx_strand_id
1 'polypeptide(L)'
;MNIQKSTQVYEAWLAQRTTLVPVDLAFKHEQMASGAFPFLRSTFYRWVQVFPKTCPELVKAPVLLAVGDLHIENFGTWRDAEGRLIWGVNDFDEAHEMPYTLDLVRLAASAHLADGLRCQAEAASGAILDGYSAGLKAGGKPFVLAEDHVWLRTVAVQHLGDPVQFWKKMDALPSVENGPPASAREGLEHLLPKPCPPYRVARRRAGLGSLGHMRFVGLAERAGGQVAREAKALVPSAWLWAENHQGSPEILYQTLLTHAVRCPDPFVQLRGQWILRRLAPDCTRVPLEDLGTEDDELRLLRAMGWETANIHLGSPDAIKAVRKDLKARPTGWLQAAAVAMSEATERDWREWKKSRAS
;
A
#
# COMPACT_ATOMS: atom_id res chain seq x y z
N MET A 1 -9.56 -16.68 -17.79
CA MET A 1 -8.47 -17.31 -17.01
C MET A 1 -8.97 -17.40 -15.58
N ASN A 2 -8.84 -18.56 -14.92
CA ASN A 2 -9.17 -18.72 -13.50
C ASN A 2 -8.04 -18.19 -12.61
N ILE A 3 -8.27 -18.10 -11.30
CA ILE A 3 -7.31 -17.51 -10.36
C ILE A 3 -5.99 -18.30 -10.29
N GLN A 4 -6.03 -19.63 -10.30
CA GLN A 4 -4.82 -20.47 -10.21
C GLN A 4 -3.90 -20.21 -11.40
N LYS A 5 -4.46 -20.22 -12.61
CA LYS A 5 -3.69 -19.95 -13.84
C LYS A 5 -3.18 -18.52 -13.88
N SER A 6 -3.99 -17.56 -13.40
CA SER A 6 -3.57 -16.16 -13.30
C SER A 6 -2.36 -16.01 -12.37
N THR A 7 -2.40 -16.63 -11.19
CA THR A 7 -1.30 -16.63 -10.22
C THR A 7 -0.03 -17.24 -10.82
N GLN A 8 -0.12 -18.42 -11.43
CA GLN A 8 1.03 -19.08 -12.06
C GLN A 8 1.70 -18.21 -13.15
N VAL A 9 0.89 -17.60 -14.01
CA VAL A 9 1.43 -16.75 -15.10
C VAL A 9 2.06 -15.48 -14.54
N TYR A 10 1.43 -14.86 -13.53
CA TYR A 10 1.99 -13.68 -12.88
C TYR A 10 3.29 -13.98 -12.12
N GLU A 11 3.36 -15.07 -11.38
CA GLU A 11 4.59 -15.49 -10.68
C GLU A 11 5.73 -15.85 -11.65
N ALA A 12 5.40 -16.45 -12.79
CA ALA A 12 6.38 -16.69 -13.84
C ALA A 12 6.92 -15.37 -14.44
N TRP A 13 6.05 -14.35 -14.59
CA TRP A 13 6.44 -13.02 -15.02
C TRP A 13 7.32 -12.31 -13.96
N LEU A 14 6.99 -12.45 -12.67
CA LEU A 14 7.81 -11.93 -11.56
C LEU A 14 9.21 -12.58 -11.53
N ALA A 15 9.29 -13.92 -11.70
CA ALA A 15 10.54 -14.66 -11.65
C ALA A 15 11.54 -14.22 -12.73
N GLN A 16 11.08 -13.61 -13.83
CA GLN A 16 11.93 -13.03 -14.87
C GLN A 16 12.52 -11.66 -14.47
N ARG A 17 12.00 -11.02 -13.43
CA ARG A 17 12.32 -9.62 -13.04
C ARG A 17 12.98 -9.50 -11.68
N THR A 18 12.78 -10.47 -10.81
CA THR A 18 13.37 -10.50 -9.48
C THR A 18 13.59 -11.93 -9.01
N THR A 19 14.51 -12.11 -8.08
CA THR A 19 14.66 -13.39 -7.37
C THR A 19 13.50 -13.56 -6.42
N LEU A 20 12.70 -14.60 -6.64
CA LEU A 20 11.61 -14.96 -5.76
C LEU A 20 12.08 -15.83 -4.61
N VAL A 21 11.42 -15.69 -3.46
CA VAL A 21 11.67 -16.44 -2.25
C VAL A 21 10.57 -17.49 -2.07
N PRO A 22 10.84 -18.79 -2.39
CA PRO A 22 9.79 -19.81 -2.46
C PRO A 22 9.00 -20.00 -1.17
N VAL A 23 9.68 -19.97 0.00
CA VAL A 23 9.01 -20.13 1.30
C VAL A 23 8.08 -18.96 1.64
N ASP A 24 8.37 -17.77 1.15
CA ASP A 24 7.49 -16.61 1.33
C ASP A 24 6.32 -16.63 0.34
N LEU A 25 6.51 -17.15 -0.88
CA LEU A 25 5.41 -17.42 -1.82
C LEU A 25 4.45 -18.47 -1.29
N ALA A 26 4.97 -19.58 -0.74
CA ALA A 26 4.14 -20.60 -0.10
C ALA A 26 3.28 -19.98 1.01
N PHE A 27 3.89 -19.16 1.87
CA PHE A 27 3.18 -18.43 2.93
C PHE A 27 2.16 -17.43 2.36
N LYS A 28 2.49 -16.72 1.27
CA LYS A 28 1.54 -15.86 0.56
C LYS A 28 0.30 -16.64 0.14
N HIS A 29 0.49 -17.81 -0.46
CA HIS A 29 -0.60 -18.68 -0.90
C HIS A 29 -1.48 -19.17 0.25
N GLU A 30 -0.90 -19.43 1.43
CA GLU A 30 -1.66 -19.74 2.65
C GLU A 30 -2.48 -18.54 3.10
N GLN A 31 -1.89 -17.36 3.14
CA GLN A 31 -2.57 -16.11 3.51
C GLN A 31 -3.71 -15.77 2.53
N MET A 32 -3.54 -16.02 1.23
CA MET A 32 -4.60 -15.86 0.24
C MET A 32 -5.81 -16.75 0.53
N ALA A 33 -5.64 -17.89 1.16
CA ALA A 33 -6.74 -18.79 1.52
C ALA A 33 -7.46 -18.40 2.82
N SER A 34 -6.84 -17.57 3.68
CA SER A 34 -7.34 -17.28 5.03
C SER A 34 -8.60 -16.41 5.06
N GLY A 35 -8.81 -15.53 4.06
CA GLY A 35 -9.99 -14.66 3.99
C GLY A 35 -10.02 -13.82 2.71
N ALA A 36 -11.18 -13.23 2.43
CA ALA A 36 -11.37 -12.41 1.22
C ALA A 36 -10.53 -11.12 1.26
N PHE A 37 -10.38 -10.47 2.40
CA PHE A 37 -9.56 -9.28 2.56
C PHE A 37 -8.05 -9.58 2.43
N PRO A 38 -7.47 -10.60 3.11
CA PRO A 38 -6.10 -11.05 2.83
C PRO A 38 -5.88 -11.44 1.36
N PHE A 39 -6.87 -12.07 0.72
CA PHE A 39 -6.82 -12.39 -0.70
C PHE A 39 -6.73 -11.13 -1.57
N LEU A 40 -7.61 -10.14 -1.36
CA LEU A 40 -7.56 -8.84 -2.05
C LEU A 40 -6.15 -8.23 -1.96
N ARG A 41 -5.60 -8.11 -0.77
CA ARG A 41 -4.28 -7.53 -0.51
C ARG A 41 -3.10 -8.29 -1.16
N SER A 42 -3.29 -9.57 -1.42
CA SER A 42 -2.25 -10.43 -2.01
C SER A 42 -2.30 -10.50 -3.54
N THR A 43 -3.40 -10.04 -4.16
CA THR A 43 -3.71 -10.35 -5.56
C THR A 43 -4.06 -9.13 -6.40
N PHE A 44 -3.29 -8.03 -6.26
CA PHE A 44 -3.51 -6.86 -7.12
C PHE A 44 -3.40 -7.20 -8.61
N TYR A 45 -2.48 -8.10 -9.01
CA TYR A 45 -2.40 -8.61 -10.37
C TYR A 45 -3.72 -9.22 -10.89
N ARG A 46 -4.51 -9.83 -10.01
CA ARG A 46 -5.83 -10.36 -10.36
C ARG A 46 -6.88 -9.26 -10.43
N TRP A 47 -6.80 -8.29 -9.52
CA TRP A 47 -7.66 -7.12 -9.52
C TRP A 47 -7.63 -6.39 -10.86
N VAL A 48 -6.44 -6.08 -11.38
CA VAL A 48 -6.28 -5.35 -12.65
C VAL A 48 -6.75 -6.13 -13.86
N GLN A 49 -6.82 -7.47 -13.79
CA GLN A 49 -7.43 -8.30 -14.84
C GLN A 49 -8.96 -8.31 -14.79
N VAL A 50 -9.53 -8.20 -13.60
CA VAL A 50 -10.98 -8.34 -13.35
C VAL A 50 -11.68 -6.99 -13.44
N PHE A 51 -11.04 -5.91 -12.97
CA PHE A 51 -11.60 -4.57 -12.93
C PHE A 51 -12.15 -4.08 -14.29
N PRO A 52 -11.45 -4.20 -15.43
CA PRO A 52 -11.97 -3.77 -16.72
C PRO A 52 -13.23 -4.54 -17.17
N LYS A 53 -13.39 -5.77 -16.70
CA LYS A 53 -14.54 -6.62 -17.06
C LYS A 53 -15.75 -6.37 -16.17
N THR A 54 -15.50 -6.07 -14.90
CA THR A 54 -16.54 -5.85 -13.89
C THR A 54 -17.04 -4.40 -13.92
N CYS A 55 -16.13 -3.45 -14.17
CA CYS A 55 -16.40 -2.02 -14.16
C CYS A 55 -15.94 -1.33 -15.47
N PRO A 56 -16.45 -1.74 -16.66
CA PRO A 56 -15.94 -1.28 -17.96
C PRO A 56 -16.04 0.24 -18.18
N GLU A 57 -17.04 0.90 -17.58
CA GLU A 57 -17.18 2.37 -17.69
C GLU A 57 -16.23 3.13 -16.77
N LEU A 58 -15.71 2.48 -15.71
CA LEU A 58 -14.76 3.12 -14.81
C LEU A 58 -13.32 3.10 -15.33
N VAL A 59 -12.98 2.14 -16.19
CA VAL A 59 -11.66 2.08 -16.85
C VAL A 59 -11.46 3.24 -17.84
N LYS A 60 -12.56 3.80 -18.37
CA LYS A 60 -12.54 4.96 -19.29
C LYS A 60 -12.35 6.30 -18.56
N ALA A 61 -12.29 6.30 -17.23
CA ALA A 61 -12.09 7.50 -16.44
C ALA A 61 -10.72 8.15 -16.72
N PRO A 62 -10.56 9.45 -16.44
CA PRO A 62 -9.29 10.13 -16.58
C PRO A 62 -8.16 9.39 -15.88
N VAL A 63 -7.04 9.25 -16.60
CA VAL A 63 -5.81 8.59 -16.12
C VAL A 63 -4.95 9.61 -15.39
N LEU A 64 -4.33 9.16 -14.30
CA LEU A 64 -3.39 9.93 -13.50
C LEU A 64 -2.42 8.97 -12.79
N LEU A 65 -1.41 9.52 -12.13
CA LEU A 65 -0.49 8.73 -11.32
C LEU A 65 -1.20 8.26 -10.04
N ALA A 66 -1.57 6.99 -10.01
CA ALA A 66 -2.35 6.33 -8.97
C ALA A 66 -1.49 5.41 -8.09
N VAL A 67 -1.99 5.04 -6.90
CA VAL A 67 -1.34 4.13 -5.97
C VAL A 67 -1.39 2.68 -6.47
N GLY A 68 -2.52 2.29 -7.06
CA GLY A 68 -2.80 0.93 -7.57
C GLY A 68 -3.30 -0.01 -6.50
N ASP A 69 -2.44 -0.57 -5.67
CA ASP A 69 -2.83 -1.47 -4.57
C ASP A 69 -3.30 -0.69 -3.34
N LEU A 70 -4.23 0.26 -3.53
CA LEU A 70 -4.75 1.07 -2.43
C LEU A 70 -5.82 0.30 -1.64
N HIS A 71 -5.61 0.14 -0.34
CA HIS A 71 -6.55 -0.50 0.58
C HIS A 71 -6.43 0.10 1.98
N ILE A 72 -7.42 -0.16 2.86
CA ILE A 72 -7.51 0.46 4.20
C ILE A 72 -6.26 0.27 5.08
N GLU A 73 -5.49 -0.79 4.89
CA GLU A 73 -4.25 -1.02 5.64
C GLU A 73 -2.99 -0.42 4.97
N ASN A 74 -3.12 0.33 3.88
CA ASN A 74 -2.00 1.03 3.23
C ASN A 74 -1.69 2.38 3.86
N PHE A 75 -2.44 2.77 4.88
CA PHE A 75 -2.25 4.03 5.59
C PHE A 75 -1.50 3.81 6.90
N GLY A 76 -0.57 4.68 7.19
CA GLY A 76 0.23 4.58 8.39
C GLY A 76 0.92 5.88 8.75
N THR A 77 1.73 5.83 9.81
CA THR A 77 2.46 6.98 10.34
C THR A 77 3.94 6.91 9.99
N TRP A 78 4.56 8.08 9.92
CA TRP A 78 6.01 8.29 9.89
C TRP A 78 6.36 9.62 10.53
N ARG A 79 7.66 9.89 10.69
CA ARG A 79 8.13 11.22 11.09
C ARG A 79 8.83 11.89 9.92
N ASP A 80 8.50 13.16 9.71
CA ASP A 80 9.17 14.00 8.74
C ASP A 80 10.56 14.48 9.23
N ALA A 81 11.21 15.34 8.46
CA ALA A 81 12.54 15.88 8.80
C ALA A 81 12.56 16.72 10.08
N GLU A 82 11.42 17.33 10.44
CA GLU A 82 11.24 18.10 11.68
C GLU A 82 10.81 17.24 12.88
N GLY A 83 10.71 15.90 12.69
CA GLY A 83 10.28 14.98 13.74
C GLY A 83 8.76 14.98 13.99
N ARG A 84 7.95 15.69 13.19
CA ARG A 84 6.50 15.76 13.33
C ARG A 84 5.87 14.44 12.90
N LEU A 85 4.84 14.00 13.62
CA LEU A 85 4.08 12.80 13.26
C LEU A 85 3.18 13.10 12.07
N ILE A 86 3.37 12.34 11.01
CA ILE A 86 2.63 12.43 9.76
C ILE A 86 1.80 11.15 9.60
N TRP A 87 0.68 11.24 8.91
CA TRP A 87 -0.13 10.10 8.51
C TRP A 87 -0.47 10.18 7.02
N GLY A 88 -0.60 9.04 6.37
CA GLY A 88 -0.99 8.94 4.96
C GLY A 88 -0.66 7.59 4.37
N VAL A 89 -0.76 7.46 3.04
CA VAL A 89 -0.38 6.25 2.31
C VAL A 89 1.14 6.03 2.42
N ASN A 90 1.56 4.80 2.74
CA ASN A 90 2.96 4.46 3.00
C ASN A 90 3.51 3.31 2.14
N ASP A 91 2.74 2.78 1.19
CA ASP A 91 3.18 1.76 0.23
C ASP A 91 2.68 2.09 -1.18
N PHE A 92 3.61 2.19 -2.14
CA PHE A 92 3.37 2.59 -3.53
C PHE A 92 4.01 1.59 -4.50
N ASP A 93 4.11 0.32 -4.11
CA ASP A 93 4.74 -0.74 -4.93
C ASP A 93 4.11 -0.89 -6.31
N GLU A 94 2.80 -0.62 -6.40
CA GLU A 94 2.00 -0.75 -7.61
C GLU A 94 1.70 0.61 -8.29
N ALA A 95 2.42 1.68 -7.89
CA ALA A 95 2.21 3.01 -8.48
C ALA A 95 2.39 3.01 -9.99
N HIS A 96 1.39 3.49 -10.71
CA HIS A 96 1.39 3.62 -12.16
C HIS A 96 0.36 4.63 -12.65
N GLU A 97 0.43 5.01 -13.92
CA GLU A 97 -0.63 5.76 -14.59
C GLU A 97 -1.85 4.85 -14.78
N MET A 98 -2.93 5.14 -14.06
CA MET A 98 -4.17 4.34 -14.05
C MET A 98 -5.40 5.26 -13.96
N PRO A 99 -6.60 4.77 -14.34
CA PRO A 99 -7.83 5.51 -14.08
C PRO A 99 -7.99 5.82 -12.59
N TYR A 100 -8.27 7.08 -12.23
CA TYR A 100 -8.41 7.51 -10.83
C TYR A 100 -9.46 6.69 -10.05
N THR A 101 -10.43 6.15 -10.76
CA THR A 101 -11.49 5.31 -10.20
C THR A 101 -10.97 3.98 -9.64
N LEU A 102 -9.85 3.47 -10.14
CA LEU A 102 -9.27 2.20 -9.68
C LEU A 102 -8.91 2.28 -8.19
N ASP A 103 -8.20 3.33 -7.76
CA ASP A 103 -7.84 3.53 -6.36
C ASP A 103 -9.06 3.67 -5.46
N LEU A 104 -10.05 4.48 -5.87
CA LEU A 104 -11.26 4.68 -5.08
C LEU A 104 -12.07 3.40 -4.92
N VAL A 105 -12.27 2.65 -6.01
CA VAL A 105 -13.02 1.39 -5.97
C VAL A 105 -12.28 0.35 -5.14
N ARG A 106 -10.96 0.29 -5.26
CA ARG A 106 -10.17 -0.66 -4.49
C ARG A 106 -10.15 -0.33 -3.00
N LEU A 107 -10.04 0.95 -2.64
CA LEU A 107 -10.15 1.40 -1.25
C LEU A 107 -11.53 1.06 -0.67
N ALA A 108 -12.61 1.38 -1.37
CA ALA A 108 -13.98 1.10 -0.94
C ALA A 108 -14.25 -0.42 -0.85
N ALA A 109 -13.80 -1.21 -1.83
CA ALA A 109 -13.93 -2.67 -1.79
C ALA A 109 -13.11 -3.28 -0.64
N SER A 110 -11.95 -2.73 -0.32
CA SER A 110 -11.13 -3.18 0.81
C SER A 110 -11.82 -2.95 2.16
N ALA A 111 -12.51 -1.82 2.33
CA ALA A 111 -13.35 -1.57 3.50
C ALA A 111 -14.54 -2.55 3.55
N HIS A 112 -15.15 -2.85 2.41
CA HIS A 112 -16.27 -3.77 2.30
C HIS A 112 -15.89 -5.23 2.65
N LEU A 113 -14.66 -5.64 2.33
CA LEU A 113 -14.15 -7.01 2.58
C LEU A 113 -13.46 -7.17 3.94
N ALA A 114 -13.25 -6.07 4.67
CA ALA A 114 -12.61 -6.13 5.98
C ALA A 114 -13.60 -6.65 7.04
N ASP A 115 -13.13 -7.60 7.84
CA ASP A 115 -13.89 -8.09 8.98
C ASP A 115 -13.91 -7.06 10.11
N GLY A 116 -15.01 -7.01 10.86
CA GLY A 116 -15.10 -6.24 12.11
C GLY A 116 -15.44 -4.76 11.97
N LEU A 117 -15.66 -4.23 10.77
CA LEU A 117 -16.19 -2.86 10.62
C LEU A 117 -17.67 -2.78 11.02
N ARG A 118 -18.03 -1.70 11.70
CA ARG A 118 -19.40 -1.39 12.14
C ARG A 118 -20.19 -0.65 11.08
N CYS A 119 -19.49 0.20 10.30
CA CYS A 119 -20.13 1.02 9.30
C CYS A 119 -20.63 0.19 8.11
N GLN A 120 -21.78 0.58 7.58
CA GLN A 120 -22.33 -0.05 6.39
C GLN A 120 -21.51 0.29 5.15
N ALA A 121 -21.44 -0.62 4.18
CA ALA A 121 -20.67 -0.45 2.93
C ALA A 121 -21.02 0.83 2.14
N GLU A 122 -22.29 1.24 2.17
CA GLU A 122 -22.75 2.48 1.55
C GLU A 122 -22.16 3.70 2.26
N ALA A 123 -22.24 3.75 3.58
CA ALA A 123 -21.70 4.83 4.39
C ALA A 123 -20.18 4.92 4.25
N ALA A 124 -19.47 3.78 4.24
CA ALA A 124 -18.03 3.69 4.00
C ALA A 124 -17.64 4.28 2.64
N SER A 125 -18.32 3.87 1.56
CA SER A 125 -18.09 4.39 0.21
C SER A 125 -18.41 5.88 0.10
N GLY A 126 -19.48 6.33 0.76
CA GLY A 126 -19.85 7.75 0.87
C GLY A 126 -18.76 8.58 1.55
N ALA A 127 -18.28 8.13 2.71
CA ALA A 127 -17.22 8.82 3.46
C ALA A 127 -15.91 8.95 2.65
N ILE A 128 -15.49 7.88 1.96
CA ILE A 128 -14.32 7.91 1.07
C ILE A 128 -14.51 8.94 -0.04
N LEU A 129 -15.66 8.91 -0.73
CA LEU A 129 -15.94 9.80 -1.86
C LEU A 129 -16.06 11.27 -1.43
N ASP A 130 -16.66 11.52 -0.26
CA ASP A 130 -16.73 12.84 0.35
C ASP A 130 -15.34 13.39 0.68
N GLY A 131 -14.50 12.58 1.30
CA GLY A 131 -13.11 12.94 1.61
C GLY A 131 -12.32 13.27 0.35
N TYR A 132 -12.41 12.41 -0.66
CA TYR A 132 -11.76 12.60 -1.95
C TYR A 132 -12.20 13.89 -2.64
N SER A 133 -13.51 14.12 -2.72
CA SER A 133 -14.09 15.32 -3.33
C SER A 133 -13.68 16.59 -2.60
N ALA A 134 -13.70 16.55 -1.26
CA ALA A 134 -13.26 17.67 -0.42
C ALA A 134 -11.76 17.96 -0.59
N GLY A 135 -10.90 16.92 -0.62
CA GLY A 135 -9.48 17.07 -0.85
C GLY A 135 -9.16 17.69 -2.21
N LEU A 136 -9.78 17.19 -3.28
CA LEU A 136 -9.66 17.78 -4.61
C LEU A 136 -10.10 19.26 -4.62
N LYS A 137 -11.22 19.58 -3.99
CA LYS A 137 -11.75 20.98 -3.94
C LYS A 137 -10.80 21.91 -3.21
N ALA A 138 -10.21 21.46 -2.10
CA ALA A 138 -9.28 22.23 -1.28
C ALA A 138 -7.89 22.41 -1.94
N GLY A 139 -7.53 21.59 -2.94
CA GLY A 139 -6.19 21.57 -3.52
C GLY A 139 -5.20 20.72 -2.70
N GLY A 140 -5.71 19.87 -1.81
CA GLY A 140 -4.94 19.00 -0.95
C GLY A 140 -4.37 19.69 0.30
N LYS A 141 -4.07 18.89 1.30
CA LYS A 141 -3.29 19.29 2.49
C LYS A 141 -2.73 18.01 3.13
N PRO A 142 -1.43 17.91 3.38
CA PRO A 142 -0.84 16.77 4.10
C PRO A 142 -1.40 16.61 5.50
N PHE A 143 -1.46 15.39 6.01
CA PHE A 143 -1.87 15.11 7.38
C PHE A 143 -0.68 15.24 8.35
N VAL A 144 -0.36 16.47 8.77
CA VAL A 144 0.56 16.76 9.87
C VAL A 144 -0.26 16.69 11.16
N LEU A 145 -0.14 15.59 11.90
CA LEU A 145 -1.08 15.28 12.98
C LEU A 145 -1.00 16.23 14.20
N ALA A 146 0.12 16.94 14.36
CA ALA A 146 0.33 17.81 15.51
C ALA A 146 -0.57 19.05 15.51
N GLU A 147 -0.97 19.55 14.33
CA GLU A 147 -1.56 20.88 14.18
C GLU A 147 -3.08 20.84 13.99
N ASP A 148 -3.53 20.21 12.90
CA ASP A 148 -4.93 20.34 12.47
C ASP A 148 -5.79 19.08 12.66
N HIS A 149 -5.19 17.96 13.03
CA HIS A 149 -5.84 16.66 13.04
C HIS A 149 -5.81 16.02 14.45
N VAL A 150 -6.23 16.77 15.47
CA VAL A 150 -6.14 16.37 16.88
C VAL A 150 -6.78 14.99 17.15
N TRP A 151 -7.97 14.74 16.58
CA TRP A 151 -8.61 13.45 16.71
C TRP A 151 -7.76 12.31 16.13
N LEU A 152 -7.31 12.44 14.87
CA LEU A 152 -6.50 11.42 14.21
C LEU A 152 -5.14 11.24 14.92
N ARG A 153 -4.57 12.33 15.48
CA ARG A 153 -3.38 12.26 16.32
C ARG A 153 -3.63 11.40 17.56
N THR A 154 -4.73 11.64 18.25
CA THR A 154 -5.08 10.88 19.46
C THR A 154 -5.17 9.38 19.14
N VAL A 155 -5.89 9.03 18.09
CA VAL A 155 -5.98 7.65 17.61
C VAL A 155 -4.61 7.10 17.21
N ALA A 156 -3.86 7.82 16.39
CA ALA A 156 -2.56 7.36 15.88
C ALA A 156 -1.54 7.14 17.03
N VAL A 157 -1.52 8.02 18.02
CA VAL A 157 -0.60 7.90 19.19
C VAL A 157 -0.89 6.65 20.01
N GLN A 158 -2.17 6.27 20.16
CA GLN A 158 -2.57 5.04 20.86
C GLN A 158 -2.08 3.77 20.15
N HIS A 159 -1.84 3.84 18.85
CA HIS A 159 -1.40 2.72 18.02
C HIS A 159 0.11 2.74 17.70
N LEU A 160 0.88 3.68 18.27
CA LEU A 160 2.34 3.63 18.15
C LEU A 160 2.86 2.36 18.79
N GLY A 161 3.80 1.70 18.10
CA GLY A 161 4.39 0.46 18.58
C GLY A 161 5.19 0.65 19.87
N ASP A 162 5.06 -0.30 20.79
CA ASP A 162 5.92 -0.36 21.97
C ASP A 162 7.38 -0.54 21.54
N PRO A 163 8.31 0.36 21.91
CA PRO A 163 9.69 0.30 21.47
C PRO A 163 10.41 -0.98 21.89
N VAL A 164 10.17 -1.48 23.10
CA VAL A 164 10.83 -2.68 23.62
C VAL A 164 10.42 -3.91 22.79
N GLN A 165 9.11 -4.06 22.54
CA GLN A 165 8.59 -5.16 21.74
C GLN A 165 9.01 -5.05 20.28
N PHE A 166 9.08 -3.83 19.74
CA PHE A 166 9.55 -3.59 18.37
C PHE A 166 11.00 -4.07 18.19
N TRP A 167 11.91 -3.63 19.07
CA TRP A 167 13.32 -3.99 18.96
C TRP A 167 13.54 -5.49 19.24
N LYS A 168 12.84 -6.07 20.21
CA LYS A 168 12.86 -7.52 20.44
C LYS A 168 12.46 -8.31 19.18
N LYS A 169 11.47 -7.85 18.43
CA LYS A 169 11.08 -8.45 17.14
C LYS A 169 12.16 -8.27 16.06
N MET A 170 12.84 -7.10 16.02
CA MET A 170 13.91 -6.84 15.07
C MET A 170 15.14 -7.73 15.38
N ASP A 171 15.50 -7.86 16.64
CA ASP A 171 16.64 -8.70 17.07
C ASP A 171 16.41 -10.19 16.79
N ALA A 172 15.17 -10.65 16.85
CA ALA A 172 14.79 -12.03 16.56
C ALA A 172 14.77 -12.37 15.05
N LEU A 173 14.94 -11.38 14.16
CA LEU A 173 15.00 -11.65 12.71
C LEU A 173 16.22 -12.53 12.36
N PRO A 174 16.05 -13.53 11.47
CA PRO A 174 17.14 -14.42 11.07
C PRO A 174 18.21 -13.64 10.29
N SER A 175 19.46 -13.86 10.65
CA SER A 175 20.61 -13.29 9.94
C SER A 175 20.76 -13.89 8.54
N VAL A 176 21.33 -13.11 7.62
CA VAL A 176 21.64 -13.56 6.25
C VAL A 176 23.10 -14.00 6.19
N GLU A 177 23.35 -15.32 6.11
CA GLU A 177 24.70 -15.89 6.18
C GLU A 177 25.63 -15.40 5.07
N ASN A 178 25.16 -15.39 3.83
CA ASN A 178 25.94 -14.96 2.65
C ASN A 178 25.79 -13.46 2.33
N GLY A 179 25.19 -12.68 3.24
CA GLY A 179 24.86 -11.26 3.00
C GLY A 179 23.78 -11.06 1.95
N PRO A 180 23.27 -9.82 1.81
CA PRO A 180 22.34 -9.44 0.78
C PRO A 180 23.08 -9.22 -0.56
N PRO A 181 22.37 -9.16 -1.71
CA PRO A 181 22.94 -8.67 -2.96
C PRO A 181 23.67 -7.33 -2.79
N ALA A 182 24.75 -7.09 -3.56
CA ALA A 182 25.58 -5.90 -3.42
C ALA A 182 24.76 -4.61 -3.51
N SER A 183 23.82 -4.52 -4.45
CA SER A 183 22.94 -3.35 -4.61
C SER A 183 22.01 -3.10 -3.41
N ALA A 184 21.54 -4.16 -2.75
CA ALA A 184 20.76 -4.02 -1.51
C ALA A 184 21.65 -3.57 -0.34
N ARG A 185 22.88 -4.08 -0.25
CA ARG A 185 23.87 -3.67 0.74
C ARG A 185 24.21 -2.19 0.61
N GLU A 186 24.54 -1.73 -0.60
CA GLU A 186 24.82 -0.33 -0.91
C GLU A 186 23.65 0.58 -0.52
N GLY A 187 22.40 0.12 -0.79
CA GLY A 187 21.20 0.84 -0.38
C GLY A 187 21.08 0.95 1.14
N LEU A 188 21.27 -0.14 1.89
CA LEU A 188 21.23 -0.14 3.35
C LEU A 188 22.32 0.79 3.93
N GLU A 189 23.55 0.66 3.44
CA GLU A 189 24.67 1.50 3.87
C GLU A 189 24.46 2.98 3.54
N HIS A 190 23.82 3.28 2.40
CA HIS A 190 23.45 4.65 2.06
C HIS A 190 22.51 5.27 3.11
N LEU A 191 21.53 4.53 3.57
CA LEU A 191 20.48 5.01 4.47
C LEU A 191 20.86 4.91 5.96
N LEU A 192 21.82 4.06 6.33
CA LEU A 192 22.33 3.97 7.69
C LEU A 192 23.03 5.28 8.12
N PRO A 193 23.05 5.62 9.42
CA PRO A 193 23.74 6.82 9.93
C PRO A 193 25.19 6.91 9.48
N LYS A 194 25.70 8.11 9.34
CA LYS A 194 27.11 8.37 8.97
C LYS A 194 27.94 8.87 10.16
N PRO A 195 29.21 8.41 10.34
CA PRO A 195 29.82 7.29 9.62
C PRO A 195 29.05 5.98 9.87
N CYS A 196 29.04 5.10 8.86
CA CYS A 196 28.26 3.84 8.93
C CYS A 196 28.78 2.97 10.09
N PRO A 197 27.94 2.67 11.09
CA PRO A 197 28.34 1.79 12.19
C PRO A 197 28.44 0.33 11.71
N PRO A 198 29.06 -0.57 12.47
CA PRO A 198 28.89 -2.00 12.27
C PRO A 198 27.40 -2.36 12.34
N TYR A 199 26.93 -3.20 11.43
CA TYR A 199 25.53 -3.59 11.37
C TYR A 199 25.38 -5.07 10.98
N ARG A 200 24.29 -5.67 11.44
CA ARG A 200 23.85 -7.02 11.08
C ARG A 200 22.81 -6.91 9.97
N VAL A 201 22.88 -7.77 8.97
CA VAL A 201 21.81 -7.91 7.99
C VAL A 201 20.92 -9.10 8.34
N ALA A 202 19.64 -8.83 8.42
CA ALA A 202 18.62 -9.83 8.68
C ALA A 202 17.61 -9.90 7.52
N ARG A 203 16.95 -11.06 7.38
CA ARG A 203 15.85 -11.24 6.46
C ARG A 203 14.52 -10.97 7.17
N ARG A 204 13.63 -10.23 6.52
CA ARG A 204 12.31 -9.92 7.07
C ARG A 204 11.21 -10.40 6.14
N ARG A 205 10.20 -11.06 6.70
CA ARG A 205 8.94 -11.38 6.03
C ARG A 205 7.88 -10.38 6.46
N ALA A 206 7.33 -9.57 5.53
CA ALA A 206 6.30 -8.57 5.81
C ALA A 206 5.60 -8.11 4.53
N GLY A 207 4.36 -7.59 4.67
CA GLY A 207 3.56 -7.06 3.56
C GLY A 207 2.99 -8.15 2.66
N LEU A 208 1.66 -8.41 2.73
CA LEU A 208 1.01 -9.50 2.00
C LEU A 208 1.19 -9.39 0.48
N GLY A 209 1.04 -8.19 -0.08
CA GLY A 209 1.18 -7.95 -1.52
C GLY A 209 2.56 -8.36 -2.06
N SER A 210 3.62 -7.98 -1.36
CA SER A 210 5.02 -8.19 -1.76
C SER A 210 5.68 -9.44 -1.15
N LEU A 211 4.91 -10.35 -0.54
CA LEU A 211 5.44 -11.67 -0.13
C LEU A 211 6.00 -12.41 -1.35
N GLY A 212 7.17 -13.00 -1.16
CA GLY A 212 7.95 -13.62 -2.23
C GLY A 212 9.07 -12.74 -2.78
N HIS A 213 9.03 -11.41 -2.57
CA HIS A 213 10.12 -10.51 -2.92
C HIS A 213 11.21 -10.51 -1.84
N MET A 214 12.46 -10.32 -2.27
CA MET A 214 13.58 -10.18 -1.32
C MET A 214 13.39 -8.94 -0.44
N ARG A 215 13.66 -9.09 0.85
CA ARG A 215 13.56 -8.01 1.82
C ARG A 215 14.62 -8.19 2.92
N PHE A 216 15.46 -7.17 3.09
CA PHE A 216 16.57 -7.17 4.02
C PHE A 216 16.45 -6.02 5.01
N VAL A 217 16.92 -6.22 6.22
CA VAL A 217 16.99 -5.20 7.26
C VAL A 217 18.41 -5.09 7.78
N GLY A 218 18.99 -3.91 7.67
CA GLY A 218 20.24 -3.54 8.34
C GLY A 218 19.92 -3.06 9.76
N LEU A 219 20.45 -3.76 10.75
CA LEU A 219 20.28 -3.49 12.17
C LEU A 219 21.61 -3.03 12.76
N ALA A 220 21.64 -1.88 13.38
CA ALA A 220 22.83 -1.27 13.96
C ALA A 220 22.50 -0.55 15.26
N GLU A 221 23.56 -0.24 16.02
CA GLU A 221 23.49 0.65 17.17
C GLU A 221 24.20 1.98 16.83
N ARG A 222 23.60 3.11 17.22
CA ARG A 222 24.16 4.42 17.04
C ARG A 222 23.81 5.33 18.22
N ALA A 223 24.83 5.93 18.82
CA ALA A 223 24.67 6.88 19.95
C ALA A 223 23.80 6.32 21.10
N GLY A 224 23.98 5.06 21.46
CA GLY A 224 23.25 4.39 22.55
C GLY A 224 21.82 3.95 22.19
N GLY A 225 21.41 4.02 20.91
CA GLY A 225 20.10 3.58 20.46
C GLY A 225 20.17 2.68 19.22
N GLN A 226 19.18 1.81 19.06
CA GLN A 226 19.06 0.92 17.91
C GLN A 226 18.50 1.65 16.68
N VAL A 227 18.99 1.29 15.50
CA VAL A 227 18.49 1.78 14.21
C VAL A 227 18.24 0.61 13.26
N ALA A 228 17.15 0.68 12.50
CA ALA A 228 16.81 -0.30 11.49
C ALA A 228 16.53 0.39 10.15
N ARG A 229 17.08 -0.17 9.07
CA ARG A 229 16.85 0.24 7.68
C ARG A 229 16.45 -0.95 6.85
N GLU A 230 15.41 -0.81 6.07
CA GLU A 230 14.92 -1.88 5.19
C GLU A 230 15.26 -1.57 3.73
N ALA A 231 15.65 -2.61 3.00
CA ALA A 231 15.70 -2.64 1.55
C ALA A 231 14.72 -3.72 1.05
N LYS A 232 13.68 -3.32 0.34
CA LYS A 232 12.66 -4.19 -0.25
C LYS A 232 12.81 -4.16 -1.76
N ALA A 233 12.93 -5.34 -2.41
CA ALA A 233 12.96 -5.44 -3.86
C ALA A 233 11.61 -5.05 -4.44
N LEU A 234 11.62 -4.17 -5.46
CA LEU A 234 10.48 -3.79 -6.26
C LEU A 234 10.57 -4.38 -7.66
N VAL A 235 9.42 -4.53 -8.25
CA VAL A 235 9.22 -4.86 -9.67
C VAL A 235 8.25 -3.82 -10.25
N PRO A 236 8.16 -3.71 -11.58
CA PRO A 236 7.13 -2.89 -12.20
C PRO A 236 5.72 -3.32 -11.78
N SER A 237 4.79 -2.37 -11.79
CA SER A 237 3.39 -2.61 -11.42
C SER A 237 2.76 -3.76 -12.20
N ALA A 238 1.91 -4.54 -11.53
CA ALA A 238 1.10 -5.57 -12.15
C ALA A 238 0.11 -5.02 -13.20
N TRP A 239 -0.16 -3.72 -13.19
CA TRP A 239 -0.91 -3.03 -14.24
C TRP A 239 -0.26 -3.23 -15.61
N LEU A 240 1.07 -3.07 -15.70
CA LEU A 240 1.83 -3.29 -16.93
C LEU A 240 1.76 -4.74 -17.43
N TRP A 241 1.82 -5.71 -16.50
CA TRP A 241 1.67 -7.11 -16.85
C TRP A 241 0.27 -7.40 -17.43
N ALA A 242 -0.79 -6.83 -16.85
CA ALA A 242 -2.15 -7.05 -17.31
C ALA A 242 -2.42 -6.46 -18.71
N GLU A 243 -1.75 -5.38 -19.07
CA GLU A 243 -1.85 -4.72 -20.37
C GLU A 243 -0.90 -5.31 -21.43
N ASN A 244 -0.09 -6.34 -21.08
CA ASN A 244 0.92 -6.96 -21.96
C ASN A 244 1.95 -5.97 -22.52
N HIS A 245 2.32 -4.96 -21.76
CA HIS A 245 3.36 -4.02 -22.18
C HIS A 245 4.70 -4.70 -22.40
N GLN A 246 5.31 -4.45 -23.60
CA GLN A 246 6.65 -4.89 -23.96
C GLN A 246 7.64 -3.77 -23.66
N GLY A 247 8.76 -4.08 -22.97
CA GLY A 247 9.82 -3.11 -22.72
C GLY A 247 10.35 -3.15 -21.28
N SER A 248 11.21 -2.20 -20.92
CA SER A 248 11.70 -2.01 -19.55
C SER A 248 10.76 -1.06 -18.81
N PRO A 249 9.79 -1.58 -18.09
CA PRO A 249 8.78 -0.74 -17.45
C PRO A 249 9.39 -0.01 -16.27
N GLU A 250 9.10 1.29 -16.15
CA GLU A 250 9.57 2.16 -15.10
C GLU A 250 8.83 1.86 -13.78
N ILE A 251 9.56 1.94 -12.66
CA ILE A 251 9.00 1.88 -11.32
C ILE A 251 8.67 3.32 -10.90
N LEU A 252 7.38 3.67 -10.89
CA LEU A 252 6.93 5.05 -10.64
C LEU A 252 6.79 5.41 -9.15
N TYR A 253 7.31 4.58 -8.24
CA TYR A 253 7.26 4.80 -6.79
C TYR A 253 7.81 6.18 -6.40
N GLN A 254 9.03 6.52 -6.85
CA GLN A 254 9.69 7.79 -6.50
C GLN A 254 8.99 8.98 -7.14
N THR A 255 8.52 8.84 -8.37
CA THR A 255 7.77 9.86 -9.10
C THR A 255 6.51 10.24 -8.34
N LEU A 256 5.74 9.25 -7.87
CA LEU A 256 4.55 9.49 -7.07
C LEU A 256 4.89 10.20 -5.76
N LEU A 257 5.91 9.74 -5.01
CA LEU A 257 6.34 10.39 -3.78
C LEU A 257 6.69 11.86 -3.95
N THR A 258 7.33 12.20 -5.08
CA THR A 258 7.81 13.56 -5.37
C THR A 258 6.68 14.50 -5.77
N HIS A 259 5.69 14.00 -6.50
CA HIS A 259 4.61 14.82 -7.05
C HIS A 259 3.40 14.96 -6.11
N ALA A 260 3.12 13.96 -5.29
CA ALA A 260 1.97 13.98 -4.39
C ALA A 260 2.01 15.15 -3.40
N VAL A 261 0.84 15.66 -3.03
CA VAL A 261 0.68 16.67 -1.98
C VAL A 261 0.85 15.99 -0.63
N ARG A 262 2.09 15.81 -0.19
CA ARG A 262 2.41 15.09 1.05
C ARG A 262 3.61 15.68 1.79
N CYS A 263 3.68 15.39 3.09
CA CYS A 263 4.87 15.62 3.86
C CYS A 263 5.81 14.41 3.69
N PRO A 264 7.03 14.58 3.14
CA PRO A 264 7.90 13.46 2.81
C PRO A 264 8.44 12.74 4.07
N ASP A 265 8.60 11.41 3.97
CA ASP A 265 9.46 10.64 4.87
C ASP A 265 10.91 10.76 4.35
N PRO A 266 11.84 11.35 5.13
CA PRO A 266 13.22 11.55 4.67
C PRO A 266 14.00 10.24 4.49
N PHE A 267 13.46 9.13 4.98
CA PHE A 267 14.09 7.82 4.90
C PHE A 267 13.51 6.93 3.80
N VAL A 268 12.54 7.42 3.01
CA VAL A 268 11.97 6.64 1.90
C VAL A 268 12.61 7.08 0.59
N GLN A 269 13.33 6.16 -0.06
CA GLN A 269 14.06 6.43 -1.30
C GLN A 269 14.06 5.18 -2.21
N LEU A 270 13.84 5.40 -3.50
CA LEU A 270 14.05 4.36 -4.52
C LEU A 270 15.51 4.42 -5.03
N ARG A 271 16.21 3.29 -4.97
CA ARG A 271 17.56 3.12 -5.56
C ARG A 271 17.61 1.86 -6.43
N GLY A 272 17.65 2.06 -7.74
CA GLY A 272 17.49 0.95 -8.67
C GLY A 272 16.17 0.24 -8.44
N GLN A 273 16.23 -1.04 -8.15
CA GLN A 273 15.04 -1.85 -7.83
C GLN A 273 14.75 -1.98 -6.32
N TRP A 274 15.37 -1.18 -5.45
CA TRP A 274 15.21 -1.26 -4.01
C TRP A 274 14.51 -0.04 -3.46
N ILE A 275 13.35 -0.22 -2.84
CA ILE A 275 12.80 0.79 -1.96
C ILE A 275 13.47 0.67 -0.59
N LEU A 276 14.07 1.76 -0.18
CA LEU A 276 14.75 1.89 1.11
C LEU A 276 13.85 2.66 2.07
N ARG A 277 13.80 2.26 3.34
CA ARG A 277 13.03 2.98 4.35
C ARG A 277 13.54 2.74 5.77
N ARG A 278 13.21 3.64 6.67
CA ARG A 278 13.37 3.45 8.10
C ARG A 278 12.31 2.47 8.62
N LEU A 279 12.72 1.60 9.56
CA LEU A 279 11.80 0.89 10.43
C LEU A 279 11.95 1.44 11.86
N ALA A 280 10.84 1.78 12.47
CA ALA A 280 10.82 2.35 13.81
C ALA A 280 9.47 2.07 14.49
N PRO A 281 9.38 2.14 15.83
CA PRO A 281 8.13 1.91 16.55
C PRO A 281 7.02 2.89 16.18
N ASP A 282 7.36 4.06 15.68
CA ASP A 282 6.44 5.11 15.25
C ASP A 282 6.02 5.02 13.77
N CYS A 283 6.49 3.98 13.05
CA CYS A 283 6.03 3.63 11.70
C CYS A 283 4.96 2.53 11.81
N THR A 284 3.73 2.90 12.08
CA THR A 284 2.63 1.98 12.39
C THR A 284 1.37 2.31 11.59
N ARG A 285 0.40 1.42 11.63
CA ARG A 285 -0.94 1.61 11.06
C ARG A 285 -1.92 2.00 12.14
N VAL A 286 -3.01 2.62 11.74
CA VAL A 286 -4.21 2.79 12.57
C VAL A 286 -5.24 1.79 12.06
N PRO A 287 -5.46 0.66 12.74
CA PRO A 287 -6.43 -0.34 12.32
C PRO A 287 -7.86 0.22 12.49
N LEU A 288 -8.69 0.05 11.45
CA LEU A 288 -10.08 0.50 11.50
C LEU A 288 -10.89 -0.28 12.53
N GLU A 289 -10.63 -1.58 12.66
CA GLU A 289 -11.29 -2.48 13.62
C GLU A 289 -11.08 -2.10 15.09
N ASP A 290 -10.00 -1.36 15.38
CA ASP A 290 -9.67 -0.90 16.75
C ASP A 290 -10.37 0.41 17.11
N LEU A 291 -11.07 1.05 16.17
CA LEU A 291 -11.85 2.26 16.45
C LEU A 291 -13.12 1.92 17.24
N GLY A 292 -13.44 2.77 18.20
CA GLY A 292 -14.51 2.51 19.18
C GLY A 292 -15.93 2.64 18.62
N THR A 293 -16.13 3.44 17.56
CA THR A 293 -17.46 3.82 17.05
C THR A 293 -17.51 3.81 15.54
N GLU A 294 -18.73 3.67 14.98
CA GLU A 294 -18.98 3.82 13.54
C GLU A 294 -18.57 5.22 13.03
N ASP A 295 -18.85 6.26 13.81
CA ASP A 295 -18.46 7.63 13.43
C ASP A 295 -16.95 7.78 13.27
N ASP A 296 -16.15 7.13 14.12
CA ASP A 296 -14.70 7.16 14.03
C ASP A 296 -14.19 6.39 12.80
N GLU A 297 -14.82 5.27 12.46
CA GLU A 297 -14.53 4.52 11.23
C GLU A 297 -14.81 5.41 10.00
N LEU A 298 -15.97 6.06 9.94
CA LEU A 298 -16.33 6.95 8.84
C LEU A 298 -15.42 8.18 8.75
N ARG A 299 -14.98 8.73 9.90
CA ARG A 299 -14.00 9.82 9.92
C ARG A 299 -12.66 9.40 9.35
N LEU A 300 -12.19 8.19 9.69
CA LEU A 300 -10.92 7.68 9.16
C LEU A 300 -11.03 7.36 7.66
N LEU A 301 -12.12 6.74 7.22
CA LEU A 301 -12.39 6.48 5.80
C LEU A 301 -12.47 7.79 4.99
N ARG A 302 -13.09 8.84 5.54
CA ARG A 302 -13.08 10.17 4.93
C ARG A 302 -11.67 10.75 4.83
N ALA A 303 -10.83 10.58 5.85
CA ALA A 303 -9.42 10.98 5.81
C ALA A 303 -8.63 10.19 4.77
N MET A 304 -8.90 8.88 4.61
CA MET A 304 -8.30 8.05 3.56
C MET A 304 -8.69 8.54 2.15
N GLY A 305 -9.95 8.93 1.96
CA GLY A 305 -10.40 9.55 0.70
C GLY A 305 -9.68 10.87 0.41
N TRP A 306 -9.52 11.74 1.42
CA TRP A 306 -8.76 12.97 1.28
C TRP A 306 -7.29 12.72 0.93
N GLU A 307 -6.64 11.77 1.61
CA GLU A 307 -5.25 11.42 1.31
C GLU A 307 -5.12 10.83 -0.11
N THR A 308 -6.10 10.08 -0.59
CA THR A 308 -6.13 9.65 -2.00
C THR A 308 -6.16 10.83 -2.95
N ALA A 309 -6.93 11.89 -2.62
CA ALA A 309 -6.92 13.13 -3.39
C ALA A 309 -5.56 13.84 -3.34
N ASN A 310 -4.88 13.86 -2.19
CA ASN A 310 -3.52 14.39 -2.05
C ASN A 310 -2.54 13.72 -3.02
N ILE A 311 -2.64 12.40 -3.14
CA ILE A 311 -1.81 11.63 -4.09
C ILE A 311 -2.14 12.02 -5.53
N HIS A 312 -3.41 11.99 -5.90
CA HIS A 312 -3.89 12.28 -7.26
C HIS A 312 -3.62 13.71 -7.72
N LEU A 313 -3.60 14.67 -6.79
CA LEU A 313 -3.21 16.06 -7.08
C LEU A 313 -1.76 16.20 -7.56
N GLY A 314 -0.93 15.18 -7.38
CA GLY A 314 0.37 15.07 -8.03
C GLY A 314 0.35 14.98 -9.57
N SER A 315 -0.84 14.84 -10.17
CA SER A 315 -1.05 14.84 -11.62
C SER A 315 -1.91 16.06 -12.03
N PRO A 316 -1.39 17.30 -11.94
CA PRO A 316 -2.19 18.53 -12.07
C PRO A 316 -2.95 18.64 -13.39
N ASP A 317 -2.39 18.14 -14.49
CA ASP A 317 -2.99 18.19 -15.83
C ASP A 317 -4.28 17.35 -15.92
N ALA A 318 -4.37 16.25 -15.14
CA ALA A 318 -5.54 15.38 -15.12
C ALA A 318 -6.69 15.91 -14.25
N ILE A 319 -6.41 16.76 -13.26
CA ILE A 319 -7.38 17.13 -12.21
C ILE A 319 -8.65 17.79 -12.74
N LYS A 320 -8.53 18.62 -13.78
CA LYS A 320 -9.72 19.24 -14.39
C LYS A 320 -10.66 18.18 -14.99
N ALA A 321 -10.10 17.18 -15.67
CA ALA A 321 -10.86 16.07 -16.25
C ALA A 321 -11.46 15.18 -15.16
N VAL A 322 -10.71 14.86 -14.11
CA VAL A 322 -11.18 14.09 -12.94
C VAL A 322 -12.37 14.78 -12.27
N ARG A 323 -12.29 16.09 -12.01
CA ARG A 323 -13.39 16.85 -11.40
C ARG A 323 -14.64 16.87 -12.29
N LYS A 324 -14.48 16.95 -13.61
CA LYS A 324 -15.58 16.89 -14.56
C LYS A 324 -16.24 15.52 -14.57
N ASP A 325 -15.43 14.45 -14.65
CA ASP A 325 -15.91 13.08 -14.65
C ASP A 325 -16.64 12.74 -13.34
N LEU A 326 -16.04 13.10 -12.20
CA LEU A 326 -16.62 12.88 -10.87
C LEU A 326 -18.02 13.50 -10.71
N LYS A 327 -18.23 14.71 -11.24
CA LYS A 327 -19.54 15.38 -11.23
C LYS A 327 -20.58 14.72 -12.15
N ALA A 328 -20.13 14.04 -13.21
CA ALA A 328 -21.03 13.39 -14.17
C ALA A 328 -21.44 11.97 -13.72
N ARG A 329 -20.81 11.41 -12.69
CA ARG A 329 -21.11 10.07 -12.22
C ARG A 329 -22.43 10.02 -11.45
N PRO A 330 -23.20 8.94 -11.60
CA PRO A 330 -24.45 8.78 -10.87
C PRO A 330 -24.20 8.65 -9.37
N THR A 331 -25.20 9.03 -8.57
CA THR A 331 -25.17 8.79 -7.12
C THR A 331 -24.97 7.30 -6.83
N GLY A 332 -24.14 6.95 -5.84
CA GLY A 332 -23.89 5.56 -5.43
C GLY A 332 -22.96 4.78 -6.37
N TRP A 333 -22.36 5.40 -7.38
CA TRP A 333 -21.48 4.71 -8.33
C TRP A 333 -20.31 3.98 -7.66
N LEU A 334 -19.70 4.61 -6.63
CA LEU A 334 -18.56 4.02 -5.94
C LEU A 334 -18.96 2.79 -5.15
N GLN A 335 -20.08 2.86 -4.42
CA GLN A 335 -20.64 1.72 -3.71
C GLN A 335 -20.96 0.57 -4.67
N ALA A 336 -21.69 0.84 -5.75
CA ALA A 336 -22.05 -0.19 -6.73
C ALA A 336 -20.82 -0.90 -7.31
N ALA A 337 -19.78 -0.13 -7.64
CA ALA A 337 -18.52 -0.68 -8.14
C ALA A 337 -17.75 -1.47 -7.07
N ALA A 338 -17.71 -0.96 -5.83
CA ALA A 338 -17.06 -1.64 -4.71
C ALA A 338 -17.73 -2.97 -4.41
N VAL A 339 -19.07 -3.04 -4.38
CA VAL A 339 -19.84 -4.28 -4.20
C VAL A 339 -19.52 -5.28 -5.31
N ALA A 340 -19.62 -4.87 -6.58
CA ALA A 340 -19.34 -5.73 -7.72
C ALA A 340 -17.92 -6.31 -7.72
N MET A 341 -16.92 -5.49 -7.34
CA MET A 341 -15.53 -5.93 -7.24
C MET A 341 -15.27 -6.78 -5.99
N SER A 342 -15.95 -6.52 -4.89
CA SER A 342 -15.90 -7.37 -3.69
C SER A 342 -16.44 -8.77 -3.99
N GLU A 343 -17.61 -8.88 -4.62
CA GLU A 343 -18.18 -10.15 -5.06
C GLU A 343 -17.25 -10.90 -6.02
N ALA A 344 -16.62 -10.19 -6.96
CA ALA A 344 -15.65 -10.79 -7.88
C ALA A 344 -14.41 -11.33 -7.11
N THR A 345 -13.93 -10.57 -6.13
CA THR A 345 -12.81 -10.96 -5.27
C THR A 345 -13.17 -12.18 -4.41
N GLU A 346 -14.35 -12.21 -3.83
CA GLU A 346 -14.83 -13.36 -3.05
C GLU A 346 -15.00 -14.62 -3.90
N ARG A 347 -15.49 -14.50 -5.15
CA ARG A 347 -15.57 -15.66 -6.06
C ARG A 347 -14.19 -16.25 -6.32
N ASP A 348 -13.20 -15.41 -6.66
CA ASP A 348 -11.83 -15.85 -6.87
C ASP A 348 -11.19 -16.42 -5.59
N TRP A 349 -11.46 -15.82 -4.42
CA TRP A 349 -11.01 -16.34 -3.14
C TRP A 349 -11.59 -17.73 -2.82
N ARG A 350 -12.89 -17.93 -3.01
CA ARG A 350 -13.55 -19.25 -2.79
C ARG A 350 -12.98 -20.31 -3.74
N GLU A 351 -12.71 -19.95 -4.99
CA GLU A 351 -12.06 -20.81 -5.98
C GLU A 351 -10.63 -21.16 -5.56
N TRP A 352 -9.85 -20.17 -5.11
CA TRP A 352 -8.50 -20.37 -4.60
C TRP A 352 -8.48 -21.32 -3.39
N LYS A 353 -9.33 -21.06 -2.40
CA LYS A 353 -9.46 -21.88 -1.18
C LYS A 353 -9.80 -23.33 -1.49
N LYS A 354 -10.76 -23.54 -2.41
CA LYS A 354 -11.18 -24.89 -2.83
C LYS A 354 -10.05 -25.67 -3.48
N SER A 355 -9.24 -25.03 -4.33
CA SER A 355 -8.12 -25.68 -5.03
C SER A 355 -6.96 -26.09 -4.12
N ARG A 356 -6.91 -25.60 -2.88
CA ARG A 356 -5.87 -25.95 -1.91
C ARG A 356 -6.34 -26.99 -0.88
N ALA A 357 -7.62 -27.30 -0.86
CA ALA A 357 -8.20 -28.34 -0.02
C ALA A 357 -8.28 -29.70 -0.75
N SER A 358 -8.07 -29.72 -2.06
CA SER A 358 -7.95 -30.90 -2.93
C SER A 358 -6.47 -31.24 -3.14
#